data_b031292c22a68101fbb16a21ce7f2169
#
_entry.id   b031292c22a68101fbb16a21ce7f2169
#
_cell.length_a   1.000
_cell.length_b   1.000
_cell.length_c   1.000
_cell.angle_alpha   90.00
_cell.angle_beta   90.00
_cell.angle_gamma   90.00
#
_symmetry.space_group_name_H-M   'P 1'
#
loop_
_entity.id
_entity.type
_entity.pdbx_description
1 polymer ?
#
loop_
_entity_poly.entity_id
_entity_poly.type
_entity_poly.pdbx_seq_one_letter_code
_entity_poly.pdbx_strand_id
1 'polypeptide(L)'
;GLADPAPVMQSVMSDPACIEKFRLGGVVSTVDAVNGINQLDEYGEPVKQAAVAERIVMTKTDIASANETGSLTGRLREINPASPIFKVIMGEIHPDQLFDTEVYDPTTKIGDVQKWLQEGAYDEDHDHDHNHDHNHDHNHGHDHVDVNRHNSEIRAFCLVYDKPIHWKAFKTWLESIISLRGNDLLRIKGIVNVEGSDGPVVVHGVQHVFHPPAKLDEWPSDDRRSR
;
A
#
# COMPACT_ATOMS: atom_id res chain seq x y z
N GLY A 1 14.99 -2.27 7.09
CA GLY A 1 15.39 -2.10 8.49
C GLY A 1 14.46 -2.88 9.43
N LEU A 2 14.74 -2.86 10.74
CA LEU A 2 13.96 -3.62 11.74
C LEU A 2 12.80 -2.80 12.35
N ALA A 3 12.60 -1.56 11.93
CA ALA A 3 11.57 -0.70 12.48
C ALA A 3 10.21 -0.94 11.82
N ASP A 4 9.17 -1.10 12.64
CA ASP A 4 7.79 -0.96 12.17
C ASP A 4 7.56 0.50 11.77
N PRO A 5 7.15 0.80 10.54
CA PRO A 5 6.98 2.17 10.08
C PRO A 5 5.78 2.88 10.71
N ALA A 6 4.76 2.15 11.14
CA ALA A 6 3.53 2.74 11.61
C ALA A 6 3.67 3.58 12.89
N PRO A 7 4.35 3.14 13.96
CA PRO A 7 4.59 3.98 15.14
C PRO A 7 5.39 5.24 14.83
N VAL A 8 6.35 5.17 13.90
CA VAL A 8 7.15 6.32 13.49
C VAL A 8 6.27 7.36 12.78
N MET A 9 5.45 6.90 11.82
CA MET A 9 4.50 7.78 11.12
C MET A 9 3.47 8.37 12.10
N GLN A 10 2.97 7.56 13.03
CA GLN A 10 2.04 8.01 14.05
C GLN A 10 2.62 9.15 14.89
N SER A 11 3.87 9.02 15.33
CA SER A 11 4.53 10.07 16.12
C SER A 11 4.60 11.40 15.36
N VAL A 12 4.97 11.36 14.07
CA VAL A 12 5.03 12.57 13.23
C VAL A 12 3.66 13.18 13.00
N MET A 13 2.61 12.36 12.86
CA MET A 13 1.26 12.80 12.50
C MET A 13 0.38 13.18 13.70
N SER A 14 0.72 12.77 14.92
CA SER A 14 -0.12 12.94 16.11
C SER A 14 0.50 13.85 17.16
N ASP A 15 1.82 14.02 17.18
CA ASP A 15 2.50 14.88 18.13
C ASP A 15 2.33 16.37 17.74
N PRO A 16 1.74 17.21 18.61
CA PRO A 16 1.50 18.62 18.31
C PRO A 16 2.77 19.39 17.95
N ALA A 17 3.91 19.08 18.58
CA ALA A 17 5.19 19.76 18.30
C ALA A 17 5.76 19.33 16.94
N CYS A 18 5.47 18.10 16.50
CA CYS A 18 5.82 17.63 15.18
C CYS A 18 4.92 18.24 14.11
N ILE A 19 3.60 18.23 14.30
CA ILE A 19 2.62 18.75 13.33
C ILE A 19 2.84 20.25 13.06
N GLU A 20 3.25 21.02 14.07
CA GLU A 20 3.51 22.45 13.91
C GLU A 20 4.71 22.75 12.97
N LYS A 21 5.70 21.84 12.93
CA LYS A 21 6.98 22.09 12.25
C LYS A 21 7.22 21.17 11.05
N PHE A 22 6.59 20.04 11.00
CA PHE A 22 6.84 18.99 10.00
C PHE A 22 5.55 18.53 9.35
N ARG A 23 5.66 18.13 8.10
CA ARG A 23 4.62 17.44 7.35
C ARG A 23 5.20 16.13 6.83
N LEU A 24 4.45 15.05 6.97
CA LEU A 24 4.81 13.78 6.33
C LEU A 24 4.67 13.93 4.81
N GLY A 25 5.78 13.91 4.09
CA GLY A 25 5.82 14.07 2.63
C GLY A 25 5.61 12.75 1.89
N GLY A 26 5.81 11.62 2.55
CA GLY A 26 5.67 10.29 1.98
C GLY A 26 6.59 9.29 2.66
N VAL A 27 6.41 8.02 2.32
CA VAL A 27 7.25 6.91 2.77
C VAL A 27 8.00 6.34 1.59
N VAL A 28 9.32 6.33 1.67
CA VAL A 28 10.20 5.67 0.70
C VAL A 28 10.79 4.44 1.36
N SER A 29 10.52 3.26 0.79
CA SER A 29 11.11 2.00 1.26
C SER A 29 12.23 1.56 0.33
N THR A 30 13.36 1.16 0.91
CA THR A 30 14.48 0.58 0.16
C THR A 30 14.47 -0.93 0.31
N VAL A 31 14.60 -1.65 -0.81
CA VAL A 31 14.61 -3.11 -0.86
C VAL A 31 15.84 -3.57 -1.62
N ASP A 32 16.59 -4.50 -1.03
CA ASP A 32 17.80 -5.09 -1.60
C ASP A 32 17.42 -6.15 -2.65
N ALA A 33 17.85 -5.98 -3.89
CA ALA A 33 17.50 -6.91 -4.97
C ALA A 33 18.07 -8.33 -4.78
N VAL A 34 19.16 -8.47 -4.04
CA VAL A 34 19.81 -9.77 -3.77
C VAL A 34 19.13 -10.51 -2.63
N ASN A 35 18.82 -9.81 -1.53
CA ASN A 35 18.32 -10.43 -0.31
C ASN A 35 16.82 -10.18 -0.06
N GLY A 36 16.17 -9.36 -0.88
CA GLY A 36 14.83 -8.85 -0.61
C GLY A 36 13.76 -9.93 -0.52
N ILE A 37 13.80 -10.95 -1.37
CA ILE A 37 12.86 -12.08 -1.31
C ILE A 37 12.95 -12.76 0.05
N ASN A 38 14.15 -13.18 0.45
CA ASN A 38 14.33 -13.87 1.74
C ASN A 38 13.91 -13.00 2.94
N GLN A 39 14.18 -11.69 2.86
CA GLN A 39 13.77 -10.75 3.93
C GLN A 39 12.25 -10.57 4.00
N LEU A 40 11.57 -10.51 2.85
CA LEU A 40 10.10 -10.43 2.80
C LEU A 40 9.44 -11.73 3.26
N ASP A 41 10.10 -12.88 3.07
CA ASP A 41 9.58 -14.18 3.48
C ASP A 41 9.84 -14.48 4.95
N GLU A 42 10.92 -13.97 5.52
CA GLU A 42 11.38 -14.31 6.85
C GLU A 42 10.90 -13.33 7.93
N TYR A 43 10.67 -12.05 7.56
CA TYR A 43 10.35 -10.97 8.51
C TYR A 43 9.11 -10.18 8.12
N GLY A 44 8.28 -9.85 9.10
CA GLY A 44 7.06 -9.05 8.89
C GLY A 44 7.32 -7.55 8.68
N GLU A 45 8.41 -6.99 9.27
CA GLU A 45 8.72 -5.57 9.16
C GLU A 45 9.04 -5.13 7.72
N PRO A 46 9.85 -5.83 6.91
CA PRO A 46 10.05 -5.51 5.50
C PRO A 46 8.75 -5.53 4.70
N VAL A 47 7.84 -6.46 4.99
CA VAL A 47 6.54 -6.53 4.33
C VAL A 47 5.69 -5.31 4.67
N LYS A 48 5.61 -4.92 5.95
CA LYS A 48 4.92 -3.69 6.39
C LYS A 48 5.55 -2.44 5.76
N GLN A 49 6.88 -2.37 5.71
CA GLN A 49 7.61 -1.26 5.10
C GLN A 49 7.29 -1.13 3.60
N ALA A 50 7.24 -2.24 2.87
CA ALA A 50 6.86 -2.26 1.46
C ALA A 50 5.38 -1.89 1.27
N ALA A 51 4.48 -2.40 2.12
CA ALA A 51 3.04 -2.15 2.03
C ALA A 51 2.67 -0.68 2.25
N VAL A 52 3.35 0.02 3.17
CA VAL A 52 3.05 1.44 3.45
C VAL A 52 3.81 2.40 2.52
N ALA A 53 4.77 1.92 1.74
CA ALA A 53 5.61 2.76 0.90
C ALA A 53 4.82 3.49 -0.18
N GLU A 54 5.08 4.79 -0.33
CA GLU A 54 4.63 5.58 -1.48
C GLU A 54 5.52 5.30 -2.70
N ARG A 55 6.79 4.98 -2.45
CA ARG A 55 7.80 4.67 -3.45
C ARG A 55 8.69 3.56 -2.94
N ILE A 56 9.04 2.63 -3.81
CA ILE A 56 9.96 1.54 -3.50
C ILE A 56 11.23 1.74 -4.33
N VAL A 57 12.37 1.76 -3.65
CA VAL A 57 13.69 1.85 -4.27
C VAL A 57 14.35 0.48 -4.18
N MET A 58 14.44 -0.22 -5.29
CA MET A 58 15.12 -1.51 -5.42
C MET A 58 16.61 -1.25 -5.66
N THR A 59 17.43 -1.53 -4.66
CA THR A 59 18.89 -1.31 -4.68
C THR A 59 19.64 -2.56 -5.11
N LYS A 60 20.92 -2.43 -5.41
CA LYS A 60 21.83 -3.53 -5.81
C LYS A 60 21.37 -4.31 -7.04
N THR A 61 20.69 -3.64 -7.94
CA THR A 61 20.20 -4.24 -9.19
C THR A 61 21.32 -4.54 -10.20
N ASP A 62 22.51 -4.00 -9.95
CA ASP A 62 23.76 -4.24 -10.71
C ASP A 62 24.40 -5.57 -10.41
N ILE A 63 24.17 -6.13 -9.21
CA ILE A 63 24.77 -7.42 -8.80
C ILE A 63 23.73 -8.54 -8.67
N ALA A 64 22.44 -8.22 -8.65
CA ALA A 64 21.36 -9.21 -8.69
C ALA A 64 21.13 -9.70 -10.12
N SER A 65 20.78 -10.98 -10.26
CA SER A 65 20.37 -11.54 -11.54
C SER A 65 19.03 -10.99 -12.02
N ALA A 66 18.75 -11.09 -13.31
CA ALA A 66 17.46 -10.70 -13.88
C ALA A 66 16.28 -11.49 -13.26
N ASN A 67 16.50 -12.76 -12.93
CA ASN A 67 15.49 -13.60 -12.29
C ASN A 67 15.18 -13.13 -10.86
N GLU A 68 16.19 -12.86 -10.02
CA GLU A 68 16.01 -12.33 -8.67
C GLU A 68 15.26 -10.99 -8.70
N THR A 69 15.70 -10.09 -9.58
CA THR A 69 15.04 -8.77 -9.75
C THR A 69 13.59 -8.92 -10.22
N GLY A 70 13.31 -9.86 -11.12
CA GLY A 70 11.97 -10.16 -11.63
C GLY A 70 11.05 -10.72 -10.53
N SER A 71 11.50 -11.74 -9.82
CA SER A 71 10.75 -12.38 -8.73
C SER A 71 10.46 -11.38 -7.60
N LEU A 72 11.45 -10.57 -7.21
CA LEU A 72 11.25 -9.54 -6.20
C LEU A 72 10.26 -8.47 -6.65
N THR A 73 10.31 -8.07 -7.94
CA THR A 73 9.34 -7.11 -8.49
C THR A 73 7.93 -7.66 -8.41
N GLY A 74 7.71 -8.93 -8.79
CA GLY A 74 6.42 -9.61 -8.66
C GLY A 74 5.91 -9.60 -7.22
N ARG A 75 6.76 -10.03 -6.28
CA ARG A 75 6.41 -10.06 -4.85
C ARG A 75 6.06 -8.69 -4.28
N LEU A 76 6.80 -7.66 -4.65
CA LEU A 76 6.51 -6.29 -4.24
C LEU A 76 5.20 -5.75 -4.83
N ARG A 77 4.82 -6.18 -6.04
CA ARG A 77 3.54 -5.84 -6.66
C ARG A 77 2.35 -6.50 -5.97
N GLU A 78 2.50 -7.75 -5.50
CA GLU A 78 1.48 -8.41 -4.68
C GLU A 78 1.23 -7.64 -3.35
N ILE A 79 2.30 -7.15 -2.70
CA ILE A 79 2.21 -6.43 -1.42
C ILE A 79 1.68 -5.01 -1.63
N ASN A 80 2.17 -4.30 -2.65
CA ASN A 80 1.83 -2.90 -2.91
C ASN A 80 1.79 -2.63 -4.43
N PRO A 81 0.67 -2.96 -5.09
CA PRO A 81 0.54 -2.87 -6.54
C PRO A 81 0.64 -1.44 -7.09
N ALA A 82 0.19 -0.44 -6.32
CA ALA A 82 0.14 0.95 -6.76
C ALA A 82 1.46 1.73 -6.57
N SER A 83 2.42 1.22 -5.78
CA SER A 83 3.67 1.95 -5.53
C SER A 83 4.63 1.84 -6.71
N PRO A 84 5.17 2.94 -7.26
CA PRO A 84 6.23 2.86 -8.25
C PRO A 84 7.48 2.22 -7.66
N ILE A 85 8.12 1.33 -8.46
CA ILE A 85 9.36 0.65 -8.10
C ILE A 85 10.49 1.20 -8.98
N PHE A 86 11.50 1.81 -8.35
CA PHE A 86 12.66 2.35 -9.01
C PHE A 86 13.85 1.40 -8.83
N LYS A 87 14.42 0.92 -9.94
CA LYS A 87 15.66 0.14 -9.92
C LYS A 87 16.84 1.09 -9.88
N VAL A 88 17.69 0.96 -8.87
CA VAL A 88 18.74 1.93 -8.56
C VAL A 88 20.08 1.24 -8.39
N ILE A 89 21.11 1.81 -9.01
CA ILE A 89 22.51 1.38 -8.90
C ILE A 89 23.28 2.44 -8.13
N MET A 90 24.03 2.05 -7.11
CA MET A 90 24.90 2.92 -6.30
C MET A 90 24.18 4.17 -5.73
N GLY A 91 22.87 4.13 -5.60
CA GLY A 91 22.09 5.26 -5.09
C GLY A 91 21.77 6.33 -6.14
N GLU A 92 22.04 6.11 -7.41
CA GLU A 92 21.75 7.04 -8.49
C GLU A 92 20.25 7.09 -8.81
N ILE A 93 19.55 8.02 -8.19
CA ILE A 93 18.16 8.34 -8.44
C ILE A 93 17.95 9.85 -8.32
N HIS A 94 17.18 10.44 -9.22
CA HIS A 94 16.89 11.86 -9.13
C HIS A 94 16.00 12.16 -7.90
N PRO A 95 16.34 13.18 -7.08
CA PRO A 95 15.57 13.48 -5.86
C PRO A 95 14.07 13.69 -6.10
N ASP A 96 13.66 14.30 -7.21
CA ASP A 96 12.26 14.52 -7.56
C ASP A 96 11.48 13.21 -7.69
N GLN A 97 12.15 12.11 -8.03
CA GLN A 97 11.53 10.78 -8.06
C GLN A 97 11.22 10.25 -6.65
N LEU A 98 11.86 10.79 -5.62
CA LEU A 98 11.67 10.38 -4.23
C LEU A 98 10.79 11.33 -3.43
N PHE A 99 10.93 12.65 -3.65
CA PHE A 99 10.37 13.67 -2.75
C PHE A 99 9.13 14.39 -3.30
N ASP A 100 8.88 14.33 -4.59
CA ASP A 100 7.68 14.91 -5.20
C ASP A 100 6.47 13.97 -5.06
N THR A 101 6.11 13.68 -3.81
CA THR A 101 5.01 12.76 -3.53
C THR A 101 3.71 13.46 -3.18
N GLU A 102 3.68 14.74 -2.95
CA GLU A 102 2.53 15.59 -2.54
C GLU A 102 1.24 14.86 -2.07
N VAL A 103 1.37 13.56 -1.74
CA VAL A 103 0.27 12.63 -1.44
C VAL A 103 -0.50 13.06 -0.20
N TYR A 104 0.14 13.87 0.62
CA TYR A 104 -0.41 14.34 1.90
C TYR A 104 -0.76 15.83 1.87
N ASP A 105 -0.71 16.48 0.72
CA ASP A 105 -1.12 17.85 0.56
C ASP A 105 -2.60 17.90 0.14
N PRO A 106 -3.48 18.55 0.92
CA PRO A 106 -4.89 18.69 0.55
C PRO A 106 -5.10 19.54 -0.71
N THR A 107 -4.06 20.27 -1.16
CA THR A 107 -4.07 21.01 -2.42
C THR A 107 -3.49 20.22 -3.59
N THR A 108 -3.24 18.91 -3.40
CA THR A 108 -2.63 18.00 -4.38
C THR A 108 -3.36 18.04 -5.72
N LYS A 109 -2.57 18.14 -6.79
CA LYS A 109 -3.09 18.15 -8.16
C LYS A 109 -3.77 16.82 -8.49
N ILE A 110 -4.90 16.92 -9.19
CA ILE A 110 -5.74 15.79 -9.62
C ILE A 110 -4.93 14.65 -10.29
N GLY A 111 -3.88 14.98 -11.05
CA GLY A 111 -3.00 14.01 -11.71
C GLY A 111 -2.26 13.07 -10.76
N ASP A 112 -1.97 13.48 -9.54
CA ASP A 112 -1.28 12.62 -8.57
C ASP A 112 -2.26 11.67 -7.88
N VAL A 113 -3.49 12.10 -7.65
CA VAL A 113 -4.57 11.22 -7.17
C VAL A 113 -4.88 10.12 -8.18
N GLN A 114 -4.88 10.42 -9.48
CA GLN A 114 -5.06 9.40 -10.53
C GLN A 114 -3.96 8.33 -10.51
N LYS A 115 -2.71 8.71 -10.26
CA LYS A 115 -1.58 7.76 -10.22
C LYS A 115 -1.68 6.78 -9.07
N TRP A 116 -2.12 7.21 -7.90
CA TRP A 116 -2.18 6.31 -6.74
C TRP A 116 -3.50 5.56 -6.59
N LEU A 117 -4.54 5.95 -7.30
CA LEU A 117 -5.81 5.21 -7.35
C LEU A 117 -5.79 3.99 -8.28
N GLN A 118 -4.80 3.78 -9.11
CA GLN A 118 -4.65 2.75 -10.14
C GLN A 118 -5.50 1.48 -9.89
N GLU A 119 -6.79 1.56 -10.18
CA GLU A 119 -7.79 0.52 -9.95
C GLU A 119 -7.40 -0.80 -10.63
N GLY A 120 -6.91 -0.73 -11.86
CA GLY A 120 -6.43 -1.90 -12.60
C GLY A 120 -5.18 -2.60 -12.02
N ALA A 121 -4.49 -1.99 -11.04
CA ALA A 121 -3.39 -2.66 -10.36
C ALA A 121 -3.86 -3.69 -9.33
N TYR A 122 -5.16 -3.72 -9.00
CA TYR A 122 -5.76 -4.62 -8.01
C TYR A 122 -6.61 -5.72 -8.64
N ASP A 123 -6.83 -5.69 -9.98
CA ASP A 123 -7.77 -6.60 -10.67
C ASP A 123 -7.12 -7.91 -11.18
N GLU A 124 -5.81 -8.11 -11.04
CA GLU A 124 -5.11 -9.23 -11.69
C GLU A 124 -5.20 -10.59 -10.97
N ASP A 125 -5.98 -10.75 -9.88
CA ASP A 125 -5.93 -11.99 -9.10
C ASP A 125 -7.29 -12.60 -8.67
N HIS A 126 -8.25 -12.74 -9.59
CA HIS A 126 -9.48 -13.51 -9.28
C HIS A 126 -9.93 -14.46 -10.39
N ASP A 127 -9.01 -15.25 -10.93
CA ASP A 127 -9.40 -16.45 -11.70
C ASP A 127 -8.58 -17.67 -11.22
N HIS A 128 -8.83 -18.10 -9.98
CA HIS A 128 -8.48 -19.43 -9.54
C HIS A 128 -9.72 -20.32 -9.55
N ASP A 129 -9.89 -20.95 -10.69
CA ASP A 129 -10.77 -22.08 -10.94
C ASP A 129 -10.51 -23.19 -9.88
N HIS A 130 -11.43 -23.35 -8.94
CA HIS A 130 -11.41 -24.42 -7.96
C HIS A 130 -11.87 -25.71 -8.63
N ASN A 131 -10.99 -26.37 -9.33
CA ASN A 131 -11.22 -27.75 -9.73
C ASN A 131 -10.68 -28.69 -8.63
N HIS A 132 -11.56 -29.10 -7.73
CA HIS A 132 -11.30 -30.13 -6.72
C HIS A 132 -11.35 -31.49 -7.36
N ASP A 133 -10.21 -32.04 -7.70
CA ASP A 133 -10.08 -33.46 -7.98
C ASP A 133 -9.40 -34.15 -6.77
N HIS A 134 -10.20 -34.90 -6.03
CA HIS A 134 -9.75 -35.72 -4.90
C HIS A 134 -9.10 -36.98 -5.40
N ASN A 135 -7.81 -37.09 -5.29
CA ASN A 135 -7.18 -38.43 -5.32
C ASN A 135 -6.29 -38.59 -4.08
N HIS A 136 -6.71 -39.52 -3.21
CA HIS A 136 -5.98 -39.92 -2.02
C HIS A 136 -4.88 -40.91 -2.42
N ASP A 137 -3.62 -40.54 -2.14
CA ASP A 137 -2.63 -41.59 -1.95
C ASP A 137 -1.70 -41.24 -0.78
N HIS A 138 -1.61 -42.18 0.15
CA HIS A 138 -0.83 -42.07 1.38
C HIS A 138 0.62 -42.47 1.09
N ASN A 139 1.58 -41.60 1.38
CA ASN A 139 2.91 -42.07 1.77
C ASN A 139 3.63 -41.14 2.74
N HIS A 140 4.42 -41.76 3.61
CA HIS A 140 5.01 -41.26 4.84
C HIS A 140 6.14 -40.25 4.68
N GLY A 141 6.14 -39.26 5.58
CA GLY A 141 7.32 -38.81 6.32
C GLY A 141 8.31 -37.92 5.59
N HIS A 142 8.25 -36.65 5.93
CA HIS A 142 9.37 -35.79 6.33
C HIS A 142 8.74 -34.46 6.78
N ASP A 143 9.01 -34.06 8.02
CA ASP A 143 8.71 -32.74 8.57
C ASP A 143 9.43 -31.66 7.74
N HIS A 144 8.80 -31.26 6.65
CA HIS A 144 9.10 -29.99 6.04
C HIS A 144 8.28 -28.94 6.79
N VAL A 145 8.96 -28.22 7.66
CA VAL A 145 8.44 -26.95 8.16
C VAL A 145 8.11 -26.10 6.93
N ASP A 146 6.82 -25.95 6.66
CA ASP A 146 6.32 -25.17 5.55
C ASP A 146 6.64 -23.69 5.84
N VAL A 147 7.76 -23.24 5.32
CA VAL A 147 8.29 -21.87 5.49
C VAL A 147 7.35 -20.84 4.84
N ASN A 148 6.42 -21.27 3.99
CA ASN A 148 5.44 -20.43 3.30
C ASN A 148 4.23 -20.04 4.15
N ARG A 149 4.14 -20.48 5.40
CA ARG A 149 2.96 -20.26 6.26
C ARG A 149 2.77 -18.83 6.75
N HIS A 150 3.78 -17.96 6.62
CA HIS A 150 3.73 -16.60 7.16
C HIS A 150 3.49 -15.50 6.12
N ASN A 151 3.42 -15.81 4.82
CA ASN A 151 3.46 -14.81 3.75
C ASN A 151 2.16 -14.59 2.99
N SER A 152 1.10 -15.33 3.29
CA SER A 152 -0.21 -15.18 2.63
C SER A 152 -1.16 -14.18 3.30
N GLU A 153 -0.71 -13.47 4.35
CA GLU A 153 -1.62 -12.69 5.21
C GLU A 153 -1.80 -11.23 4.77
N ILE A 154 -0.89 -10.66 3.98
CA ILE A 154 -1.00 -9.27 3.55
C ILE A 154 -1.43 -9.21 2.08
N ARG A 155 -2.60 -8.61 1.85
CA ARG A 155 -3.19 -8.44 0.53
C ARG A 155 -3.63 -7.00 0.32
N ALA A 156 -3.46 -6.51 -0.90
CA ALA A 156 -4.06 -5.28 -1.35
C ALA A 156 -5.36 -5.59 -2.11
N PHE A 157 -6.40 -4.80 -1.91
CA PHE A 157 -7.65 -4.90 -2.65
C PHE A 157 -8.30 -3.53 -2.78
N CYS A 158 -9.14 -3.36 -3.79
CA CYS A 158 -9.93 -2.16 -4.01
C CYS A 158 -11.42 -2.45 -3.76
N LEU A 159 -12.08 -1.54 -3.03
CA LEU A 159 -13.53 -1.55 -2.85
C LEU A 159 -14.12 -0.47 -3.73
N VAL A 160 -15.01 -0.84 -4.64
CA VAL A 160 -15.70 0.11 -5.53
C VAL A 160 -17.16 0.23 -5.13
N TYR A 161 -17.66 1.47 -5.03
CA TYR A 161 -19.05 1.73 -4.70
C TYR A 161 -19.65 2.81 -5.62
N ASP A 162 -20.72 2.48 -6.32
CA ASP A 162 -21.26 3.26 -7.44
C ASP A 162 -22.08 4.48 -7.03
N LYS A 163 -22.63 4.49 -5.82
CA LYS A 163 -23.57 5.54 -5.37
C LYS A 163 -22.87 6.56 -4.48
N PRO A 164 -23.34 7.82 -4.46
CA PRO A 164 -22.89 8.77 -3.44
C PRO A 164 -23.14 8.23 -2.04
N ILE A 165 -22.21 8.50 -1.12
CA ILE A 165 -22.22 8.01 0.26
C ILE A 165 -22.48 9.18 1.19
N HIS A 166 -23.39 9.00 2.14
CA HIS A 166 -23.57 9.97 3.22
C HIS A 166 -22.32 10.02 4.11
N TRP A 167 -21.68 11.18 4.23
CA TRP A 167 -20.39 11.33 4.93
C TRP A 167 -20.35 10.74 6.34
N LYS A 168 -21.41 10.98 7.13
CA LYS A 168 -21.49 10.44 8.50
C LYS A 168 -21.51 8.91 8.51
N ALA A 169 -22.19 8.28 7.57
CA ALA A 169 -22.23 6.82 7.46
C ALA A 169 -20.84 6.26 7.10
N PHE A 170 -20.17 6.87 6.11
CA PHE A 170 -18.80 6.50 5.74
C PHE A 170 -17.84 6.65 6.94
N LYS A 171 -17.88 7.78 7.61
CA LYS A 171 -17.03 8.04 8.79
C LYS A 171 -17.25 6.99 9.88
N THR A 172 -18.50 6.69 10.24
CA THR A 172 -18.82 5.68 11.24
C THR A 172 -18.34 4.28 10.82
N TRP A 173 -18.50 3.91 9.55
CA TRP A 173 -18.01 2.66 9.01
C TRP A 173 -16.48 2.57 9.11
N LEU A 174 -15.76 3.62 8.68
CA LEU A 174 -14.31 3.68 8.73
C LEU A 174 -13.78 3.62 10.17
N GLU A 175 -14.37 4.38 11.09
CA GLU A 175 -14.03 4.36 12.52
C GLU A 175 -14.26 2.96 13.13
N SER A 176 -15.31 2.27 12.71
CA SER A 176 -15.59 0.90 13.17
C SER A 176 -14.52 -0.08 12.68
N ILE A 177 -14.13 0.00 11.42
CA ILE A 177 -13.05 -0.85 10.88
C ILE A 177 -11.73 -0.57 11.60
N ILE A 178 -11.38 0.69 11.78
CA ILE A 178 -10.16 1.10 12.49
C ILE A 178 -10.17 0.55 13.93
N SER A 179 -11.29 0.67 14.61
CA SER A 179 -11.41 0.18 16.00
C SER A 179 -11.30 -1.34 16.11
N LEU A 180 -11.86 -2.08 15.14
CA LEU A 180 -11.92 -3.54 15.18
C LEU A 180 -10.68 -4.20 14.58
N ARG A 181 -10.08 -3.59 13.56
CA ARG A 181 -9.03 -4.18 12.71
C ARG A 181 -7.88 -3.24 12.37
N GLY A 182 -7.72 -2.14 13.10
CA GLY A 182 -6.71 -1.13 12.78
C GLY A 182 -5.27 -1.67 12.73
N ASN A 183 -4.94 -2.67 13.54
CA ASN A 183 -3.63 -3.33 13.50
C ASN A 183 -3.42 -4.14 12.21
N ASP A 184 -4.50 -4.63 11.60
CA ASP A 184 -4.46 -5.42 10.38
C ASP A 184 -4.48 -4.54 9.12
N LEU A 185 -4.86 -3.27 9.27
CA LEU A 185 -4.93 -2.29 8.19
C LEU A 185 -3.60 -1.58 8.03
N LEU A 186 -2.72 -2.07 7.17
CA LEU A 186 -1.43 -1.43 6.97
C LEU A 186 -1.55 -0.06 6.32
N ARG A 187 -2.46 0.07 5.32
CA ARG A 187 -2.67 1.32 4.59
C ARG A 187 -4.08 1.38 4.01
N ILE A 188 -4.68 2.54 4.06
CA ILE A 188 -5.93 2.86 3.34
C ILE A 188 -5.69 4.09 2.49
N LYS A 189 -6.14 4.04 1.25
CA LYS A 189 -6.29 5.18 0.35
C LYS A 189 -7.66 5.10 -0.29
N GLY A 190 -8.31 6.22 -0.48
CA GLY A 190 -9.61 6.24 -1.13
C GLY A 190 -10.01 7.61 -1.63
N ILE A 191 -10.83 7.60 -2.64
CA ILE A 191 -11.59 8.74 -3.13
C ILE A 191 -13.06 8.43 -2.91
N VAL A 192 -13.77 9.31 -2.21
CA VAL A 192 -15.14 9.06 -1.78
C VAL A 192 -16.09 10.04 -2.46
N ASN A 193 -17.08 9.49 -3.17
CA ASN A 193 -18.20 10.27 -3.67
C ASN A 193 -19.17 10.57 -2.51
N VAL A 194 -19.12 11.79 -2.03
CA VAL A 194 -19.93 12.23 -0.88
C VAL A 194 -21.21 12.89 -1.37
N GLU A 195 -22.34 12.47 -0.82
CA GLU A 195 -23.66 13.02 -1.12
C GLU A 195 -23.70 14.54 -0.85
N GLY A 196 -24.12 15.30 -1.86
CA GLY A 196 -24.19 16.77 -1.79
C GLY A 196 -22.84 17.49 -1.94
N SER A 197 -21.78 16.79 -2.34
CA SER A 197 -20.48 17.39 -2.66
C SER A 197 -20.26 17.41 -4.18
N ASP A 198 -19.81 18.55 -4.72
CA ASP A 198 -19.48 18.69 -6.15
C ASP A 198 -18.18 17.93 -6.51
N GLY A 199 -17.22 17.89 -5.60
CA GLY A 199 -15.96 17.19 -5.74
C GLY A 199 -15.84 16.02 -4.77
N PRO A 200 -14.90 15.09 -5.01
CA PRO A 200 -14.71 13.94 -4.15
C PRO A 200 -13.93 14.31 -2.87
N VAL A 201 -14.04 13.45 -1.88
CA VAL A 201 -13.24 13.53 -0.66
C VAL A 201 -12.16 12.47 -0.70
N VAL A 202 -10.91 12.89 -0.56
CA VAL A 202 -9.75 12.00 -0.45
C VAL A 202 -9.57 11.60 1.00
N VAL A 203 -9.38 10.31 1.22
CA VAL A 203 -9.06 9.74 2.53
C VAL A 203 -7.82 8.88 2.41
N HIS A 204 -6.92 9.00 3.35
CA HIS A 204 -5.80 8.09 3.47
C HIS A 204 -5.33 7.96 4.92
N GLY A 205 -4.75 6.81 5.22
CA GLY A 205 -4.25 6.51 6.54
C GLY A 205 -3.34 5.31 6.56
N VAL A 206 -2.66 5.16 7.68
CA VAL A 206 -1.81 4.02 8.01
C VAL A 206 -2.21 3.53 9.38
N GLN A 207 -2.67 2.29 9.45
CA GLN A 207 -3.23 1.68 10.66
C GLN A 207 -4.31 2.55 11.30
N HIS A 208 -4.09 3.05 12.51
CA HIS A 208 -5.03 3.90 13.25
C HIS A 208 -4.92 5.39 12.94
N VAL A 209 -3.91 5.80 12.16
CA VAL A 209 -3.61 7.20 11.91
C VAL A 209 -4.11 7.62 10.55
N PHE A 210 -5.07 8.52 10.54
CA PHE A 210 -5.63 9.09 9.33
C PHE A 210 -5.31 10.56 9.22
N HIS A 211 -4.97 10.98 8.02
CA HIS A 211 -4.91 12.40 7.70
C HIS A 211 -6.32 13.01 7.70
N PRO A 212 -6.44 14.30 8.00
CA PRO A 212 -7.70 15.01 7.80
C PRO A 212 -8.18 14.79 6.36
N PRO A 213 -9.46 14.39 6.17
CA PRO A 213 -10.03 14.24 4.83
C PRO A 213 -9.92 15.54 4.04
N ALA A 214 -9.49 15.46 2.78
CA ALA A 214 -9.35 16.60 1.90
C ALA A 214 -10.39 16.54 0.77
N LYS A 215 -11.12 17.63 0.56
CA LYS A 215 -12.03 17.75 -0.58
C LYS A 215 -11.24 18.27 -1.78
N LEU A 216 -11.37 17.59 -2.93
CA LEU A 216 -10.89 18.11 -4.22
C LEU A 216 -11.97 18.96 -4.89
N ASP A 217 -11.55 19.96 -5.64
CA ASP A 217 -12.47 20.81 -6.41
C ASP A 217 -13.07 20.07 -7.60
N GLU A 218 -12.32 19.12 -8.18
CA GLU A 218 -12.72 18.37 -9.36
C GLU A 218 -12.42 16.86 -9.20
N TRP A 219 -13.15 16.06 -9.98
CA TRP A 219 -12.88 14.62 -10.06
C TRP A 219 -11.64 14.36 -10.92
N PRO A 220 -10.78 13.40 -10.53
CA PRO A 220 -9.57 13.06 -11.28
C PRO A 220 -9.87 12.39 -12.65
N SER A 221 -11.09 11.92 -12.87
CA SER A 221 -11.56 11.31 -14.12
C SER A 221 -13.08 11.43 -14.22
N ASP A 222 -13.66 10.98 -15.35
CA ASP A 222 -15.11 10.90 -15.54
C ASP A 222 -15.78 9.86 -14.62
N ASP A 223 -15.00 8.92 -14.09
CA ASP A 223 -15.48 7.95 -13.12
C ASP A 223 -15.62 8.58 -11.74
N ARG A 224 -16.88 8.66 -11.27
CA ARG A 224 -17.25 9.28 -9.99
C ARG A 224 -17.60 8.26 -8.90
N ARG A 225 -17.22 7.00 -9.09
CA ARG A 225 -17.41 5.98 -8.06
C ARG A 225 -16.44 6.18 -6.89
N SER A 226 -16.89 5.84 -5.68
CA SER A 226 -16.00 5.72 -4.54
C SER A 226 -15.10 4.50 -4.71
N ARG A 227 -13.83 4.65 -4.48
CA ARG A 227 -12.86 3.57 -4.56
C ARG A 227 -11.62 3.84 -3.72
#